data_542c60175934d6e9cedd392d81c6a898
#
_entry.id   542c60175934d6e9cedd392d81c6a898
#
_cell.length_a   1.000
_cell.length_b   1.000
_cell.length_c   1.000
_cell.angle_alpha   90.00
_cell.angle_beta   90.00
_cell.angle_gamma   90.00
#
_symmetry.space_group_name_H-M   'P 1'
#
loop_
_entity.id
_entity.type
_entity.pdbx_description
1 polymer ?
#
loop_
_entity_poly.entity_id
_entity_poly.type
_entity_poly.pdbx_seq_one_letter_code
_entity_poly.pdbx_strand_id
1 'polypeptide(L)'
;STLMKRVIKLALQRGQPVEEIHCSSDAASLDGVILPRQRTVLLDATPPHALEPQFPGAVEQPFSLCGCWDEELLFTRREEIVQLGREISGLHWQAVRYLSGAGALLGEVRRLAAETLNWEKIEHYVQRLAARELPDRGKPGSEALRLLSAVTDRGVILFHETISTLCERVICLEDPCGAAAAVLLPRLRDEAVARGYHVISCPCPLSPEKLDHLLIPEAGLAFVTS
;
A
#
# COMPACT_ATOMS: atom_id res chain seq x y z
N SER A 1 10.61 14.26 3.02
CA SER A 1 11.12 13.04 3.68
C SER A 1 11.85 13.32 5.01
N THR A 2 12.85 14.23 5.10
CA THR A 2 13.64 14.49 6.34
C THR A 2 12.77 14.93 7.53
N LEU A 3 11.83 15.86 7.33
CA LEU A 3 10.89 16.29 8.36
C LEU A 3 10.04 15.11 8.86
N MET A 4 9.51 14.32 7.95
CA MET A 4 8.70 13.12 8.26
C MET A 4 9.48 12.13 9.12
N LYS A 5 10.73 11.82 8.76
CA LYS A 5 11.61 10.94 9.56
C LYS A 5 11.84 11.46 10.98
N ARG A 6 11.91 12.78 11.18
CA ARG A 6 11.98 13.38 12.51
C ARG A 6 10.68 13.21 13.29
N VAL A 7 9.54 13.38 12.64
CA VAL A 7 8.21 13.17 13.26
C VAL A 7 8.07 11.73 13.71
N ILE A 8 8.41 10.76 12.86
CA ILE A 8 8.40 9.33 13.18
C ILE A 8 9.25 9.06 14.43
N LYS A 9 10.51 9.51 14.42
CA LYS A 9 11.41 9.33 15.56
C LYS A 9 10.82 9.85 16.86
N LEU A 10 10.23 11.05 16.84
CA LEU A 10 9.60 11.65 18.03
C LEU A 10 8.35 10.88 18.47
N ALA A 11 7.53 10.38 17.53
CA ALA A 11 6.35 9.58 17.82
C ALA A 11 6.74 8.25 18.48
N LEU A 12 7.71 7.54 17.91
CA LEU A 12 8.20 6.26 18.43
C LEU A 12 8.82 6.41 19.82
N GLN A 13 9.59 7.48 20.07
CA GLN A 13 10.14 7.79 21.40
C GLN A 13 9.06 8.00 22.48
N ARG A 14 7.84 8.37 22.04
CA ARG A 14 6.66 8.54 22.91
C ARG A 14 5.76 7.31 22.96
N GLY A 15 6.20 6.18 22.41
CA GLY A 15 5.42 4.95 22.34
C GLY A 15 4.15 5.07 21.47
N GLN A 16 4.17 5.95 20.48
CA GLN A 16 3.06 6.14 19.57
C GLN A 16 3.22 5.24 18.34
N PRO A 17 2.15 4.55 17.90
CA PRO A 17 2.18 3.83 16.64
C PRO A 17 2.27 4.83 15.48
N VAL A 18 2.98 4.43 14.45
CA VAL A 18 3.20 5.21 13.22
C VAL A 18 2.97 4.29 12.03
N GLU A 19 2.32 4.83 10.99
CA GLU A 19 2.25 4.19 9.69
C GLU A 19 3.01 5.07 8.68
N GLU A 20 3.95 4.47 7.96
CA GLU A 20 4.81 5.16 7.00
C GLU A 20 4.28 4.97 5.59
N ILE A 21 4.15 6.05 4.82
CA ILE A 21 3.81 6.02 3.40
C ILE A 21 5.10 6.25 2.63
N HIS A 22 5.63 5.19 2.05
CA HIS A 22 6.87 5.23 1.28
C HIS A 22 6.64 5.70 -0.15
N CYS A 23 7.61 6.41 -0.68
CA CYS A 23 7.61 6.83 -2.07
C CYS A 23 7.81 5.62 -3.00
N SER A 24 7.01 5.50 -4.05
CA SER A 24 7.13 4.42 -5.02
C SER A 24 8.39 4.53 -5.88
N SER A 25 8.94 5.73 -6.06
CA SER A 25 10.17 5.96 -6.83
C SER A 25 11.43 5.74 -5.99
N ASP A 26 11.36 5.94 -4.69
CA ASP A 26 12.46 5.74 -3.73
C ASP A 26 11.91 5.22 -2.41
N ALA A 27 11.95 3.91 -2.20
CA ALA A 27 11.43 3.27 -0.99
C ALA A 27 12.14 3.71 0.31
N ALA A 28 13.29 4.37 0.24
CA ALA A 28 13.94 4.98 1.39
C ALA A 28 13.40 6.39 1.72
N SER A 29 12.61 6.96 0.82
CA SER A 29 11.94 8.25 0.98
C SER A 29 10.49 8.08 1.47
N LEU A 30 9.93 9.13 2.05
CA LEU A 30 8.58 9.13 2.57
C LEU A 30 7.75 10.22 1.89
N ASP A 31 6.56 9.84 1.46
CA ASP A 31 5.52 10.72 0.94
C ASP A 31 4.48 11.08 2.02
N GLY A 32 4.45 10.30 3.12
CA GLY A 32 3.55 10.61 4.22
C GLY A 32 3.86 9.85 5.52
N VAL A 33 3.21 10.31 6.58
CA VAL A 33 3.21 9.68 7.91
C VAL A 33 1.82 9.79 8.50
N ILE A 34 1.27 8.67 8.95
CA ILE A 34 0.01 8.62 9.67
C ILE A 34 0.32 8.40 11.14
N LEU A 35 -0.29 9.20 11.99
CA LEU A 35 -0.28 9.08 13.44
C LEU A 35 -1.69 8.67 13.91
N PRO A 36 -2.00 7.36 13.99
CA PRO A 36 -3.38 6.90 14.16
C PRO A 36 -4.03 7.38 15.46
N ARG A 37 -3.28 7.39 16.57
CA ARG A 37 -3.80 7.84 17.87
C ARG A 37 -4.16 9.33 17.89
N GLN A 38 -3.41 10.16 17.14
CA GLN A 38 -3.66 11.60 17.01
C GLN A 38 -4.68 11.90 15.90
N ARG A 39 -5.06 10.90 15.10
CA ARG A 39 -5.89 11.05 13.91
C ARG A 39 -5.34 12.13 12.97
N THR A 40 -4.01 12.15 12.83
CA THR A 40 -3.28 13.16 12.07
C THR A 40 -2.48 12.47 10.98
N VAL A 41 -2.45 13.09 9.81
CA VAL A 41 -1.65 12.67 8.67
C VAL A 41 -0.77 13.84 8.23
N LEU A 42 0.51 13.58 8.02
CA LEU A 42 1.45 14.50 7.40
C LEU A 42 1.77 13.97 6.00
N LEU A 43 1.44 14.73 4.97
CA LEU A 43 1.62 14.35 3.57
C LEU A 43 2.52 15.34 2.83
N ASP A 44 3.28 14.83 1.88
CA ASP A 44 3.92 15.66 0.86
C ASP A 44 2.86 16.05 -0.19
N ALA A 45 2.60 17.34 -0.31
CA ALA A 45 1.63 17.89 -1.25
C ALA A 45 2.29 18.50 -2.50
N THR A 46 3.57 18.19 -2.74
CA THR A 46 4.27 18.64 -3.94
C THR A 46 3.99 17.70 -5.15
N PRO A 47 4.08 18.21 -6.38
CA PRO A 47 3.93 17.35 -7.56
C PRO A 47 4.90 16.15 -7.55
N PRO A 48 4.45 14.95 -8.00
CA PRO A 48 3.17 14.66 -8.66
C PRO A 48 1.99 14.42 -7.70
N HIS A 49 2.18 14.47 -6.38
CA HIS A 49 1.18 14.18 -5.35
C HIS A 49 0.44 15.43 -4.85
N ALA A 50 0.32 16.46 -5.70
CA ALA A 50 -0.35 17.71 -5.33
C ALA A 50 -1.74 17.46 -4.74
N LEU A 51 -1.93 17.89 -3.49
CA LEU A 51 -3.21 17.82 -2.79
C LEU A 51 -3.69 19.25 -2.53
N GLU A 52 -4.91 19.54 -3.00
CA GLU A 52 -5.57 20.79 -2.66
C GLU A 52 -6.39 20.61 -1.37
N PRO A 53 -6.17 21.44 -0.35
CA PRO A 53 -6.97 21.42 0.87
C PRO A 53 -8.44 21.71 0.54
N GLN A 54 -9.36 20.91 1.04
CA GLN A 54 -10.80 21.13 0.87
C GLN A 54 -11.34 22.11 1.93
N PHE A 55 -10.81 22.04 3.15
CA PHE A 55 -11.23 22.87 4.28
C PHE A 55 -10.01 23.46 4.98
N PRO A 56 -9.25 24.36 4.28
CA PRO A 56 -8.00 24.91 4.80
C PRO A 56 -8.21 25.67 6.11
N GLY A 57 -7.39 25.36 7.09
CA GLY A 57 -7.45 25.95 8.44
C GLY A 57 -8.49 25.30 9.36
N ALA A 58 -9.48 24.57 8.83
CA ALA A 58 -10.47 23.85 9.64
C ALA A 58 -10.12 22.36 9.82
N VAL A 59 -9.70 21.70 8.75
CA VAL A 59 -9.32 20.28 8.74
C VAL A 59 -7.87 20.12 8.32
N GLU A 60 -7.49 20.71 7.18
CA GLU A 60 -6.15 20.67 6.67
C GLU A 60 -5.37 21.96 7.02
N GLN A 61 -4.11 21.76 7.37
CA GLN A 61 -3.20 22.85 7.64
C GLN A 61 -2.03 22.83 6.64
N PRO A 62 -2.10 23.65 5.57
CA PRO A 62 -1.00 23.80 4.64
C PRO A 62 0.23 24.38 5.34
N PHE A 63 1.37 23.70 5.20
CA PHE A 63 2.64 24.16 5.72
C PHE A 63 3.64 24.31 4.58
N SER A 64 4.02 25.55 4.30
CA SER A 64 4.96 25.86 3.21
C SER A 64 6.40 25.85 3.71
N LEU A 65 7.26 25.12 3.00
CA LEU A 65 8.71 25.14 3.19
C LEU A 65 9.43 26.11 2.25
N CYS A 66 8.68 26.86 1.43
CA CYS A 66 9.25 27.79 0.44
C CYS A 66 10.16 28.86 1.07
N GLY A 67 9.87 29.27 2.29
CA GLY A 67 10.74 30.21 3.02
C GLY A 67 12.15 29.66 3.36
N CYS A 68 12.41 28.38 3.12
CA CYS A 68 13.72 27.76 3.27
C CYS A 68 14.51 27.69 1.95
N TRP A 69 13.95 28.18 0.86
CA TRP A 69 14.59 28.14 -0.46
C TRP A 69 15.52 29.34 -0.67
N ASP A 70 16.60 29.11 -1.40
CA ASP A 70 17.42 30.14 -2.00
C ASP A 70 16.79 30.51 -3.36
N GLU A 71 15.92 31.52 -3.33
CA GLU A 71 15.13 31.92 -4.52
C GLU A 71 16.03 32.45 -5.63
N GLU A 72 17.13 33.14 -5.30
CA GLU A 72 18.07 33.70 -6.28
C GLU A 72 18.81 32.57 -7.00
N LEU A 73 19.28 31.55 -6.28
CA LEU A 73 19.91 30.37 -6.85
C LEU A 73 18.92 29.59 -7.73
N LEU A 74 17.68 29.38 -7.28
CA LEU A 74 16.65 28.70 -8.06
C LEU A 74 16.33 29.47 -9.34
N PHE A 75 16.23 30.78 -9.29
CA PHE A 75 15.97 31.61 -10.44
C PHE A 75 17.10 31.54 -11.49
N THR A 76 18.35 31.56 -11.04
CA THR A 76 19.52 31.44 -11.94
C THR A 76 19.57 30.09 -12.66
N ARG A 77 19.08 29.03 -12.01
CA ARG A 77 19.06 27.65 -12.57
C ARG A 77 17.71 27.22 -13.15
N ARG A 78 16.77 28.12 -13.32
CA ARG A 78 15.38 27.81 -13.71
C ARG A 78 15.25 26.99 -14.98
N GLU A 79 16.08 27.28 -16.00
CA GLU A 79 16.02 26.58 -17.29
C GLU A 79 16.44 25.12 -17.15
N GLU A 80 17.53 24.87 -16.41
CA GLU A 80 18.02 23.54 -16.08
C GLU A 80 16.97 22.75 -15.28
N ILE A 81 16.38 23.37 -14.25
CA ILE A 81 15.34 22.74 -13.42
C ILE A 81 14.10 22.37 -14.26
N VAL A 82 13.64 23.26 -15.12
CA VAL A 82 12.48 23.02 -15.99
C VAL A 82 12.77 21.90 -16.99
N GLN A 83 13.97 21.89 -17.58
CA GLN A 83 14.38 20.84 -18.51
C GLN A 83 14.43 19.48 -17.82
N LEU A 84 15.11 19.36 -16.67
CA LEU A 84 15.17 18.12 -15.89
C LEU A 84 13.78 17.66 -15.46
N GLY A 85 12.90 18.56 -15.05
CA GLY A 85 11.52 18.24 -14.70
C GLY A 85 10.73 17.62 -15.87
N ARG A 86 10.93 18.13 -17.09
CA ARG A 86 10.32 17.55 -18.30
C ARG A 86 10.89 16.17 -18.63
N GLU A 87 12.19 16.00 -18.53
CA GLU A 87 12.87 14.72 -18.79
C GLU A 87 12.40 13.65 -17.79
N ILE A 88 12.38 13.97 -16.47
CA ILE A 88 11.87 13.09 -15.42
C ILE A 88 10.41 12.70 -15.70
N SER A 89 9.56 13.68 -16.01
CA SER A 89 8.14 13.42 -16.34
C SER A 89 8.01 12.48 -17.55
N GLY A 90 8.82 12.69 -18.59
CA GLY A 90 8.84 11.81 -19.76
C GLY A 90 9.24 10.37 -19.42
N LEU A 91 10.27 10.19 -18.59
CA LEU A 91 10.71 8.87 -18.13
C LEU A 91 9.65 8.18 -17.25
N HIS A 92 9.00 8.91 -16.36
CA HIS A 92 7.89 8.37 -15.56
C HIS A 92 6.73 7.89 -16.45
N TRP A 93 6.32 8.68 -17.42
CA TRP A 93 5.28 8.28 -18.38
C TRP A 93 5.68 7.01 -19.15
N GLN A 94 6.94 6.90 -19.54
CA GLN A 94 7.44 5.71 -20.22
C GLN A 94 7.42 4.49 -19.30
N ALA A 95 7.87 4.62 -18.05
CA ALA A 95 7.82 3.56 -17.05
C ALA A 95 6.38 3.08 -16.80
N VAL A 96 5.43 4.00 -16.61
CA VAL A 96 4.01 3.67 -16.42
C VAL A 96 3.46 2.86 -17.60
N ARG A 97 3.82 3.22 -18.83
CA ARG A 97 3.38 2.47 -20.01
C ARG A 97 3.91 1.02 -20.04
N TYR A 98 5.18 0.81 -19.66
CA TYR A 98 5.75 -0.54 -19.57
C TYR A 98 5.10 -1.34 -18.45
N LEU A 99 4.88 -0.74 -17.30
CA LEU A 99 4.22 -1.40 -16.16
C LEU A 99 2.76 -1.75 -16.49
N SER A 100 2.04 -0.87 -17.19
CA SER A 100 0.68 -1.14 -17.65
C SER A 100 0.64 -2.32 -18.64
N GLY A 101 1.60 -2.38 -19.56
CA GLY A 101 1.74 -3.51 -20.48
C GLY A 101 2.03 -4.83 -19.74
N ALA A 102 2.95 -4.81 -18.77
CA ALA A 102 3.25 -5.96 -17.92
C ALA A 102 2.03 -6.42 -17.13
N GLY A 103 1.29 -5.48 -16.52
CA GLY A 103 0.06 -5.77 -15.79
C GLY A 103 -1.01 -6.42 -16.67
N ALA A 104 -1.17 -5.96 -17.91
CA ALA A 104 -2.11 -6.54 -18.87
C ALA A 104 -1.73 -8.00 -19.22
N LEU A 105 -0.45 -8.29 -19.45
CA LEU A 105 0.02 -9.65 -19.72
C LEU A 105 -0.17 -10.57 -18.51
N LEU A 106 0.15 -10.11 -17.31
CA LEU A 106 -0.10 -10.87 -16.07
C LEU A 106 -1.61 -11.11 -15.86
N GLY A 107 -2.46 -10.13 -16.21
CA GLY A 107 -3.90 -10.29 -16.19
C GLY A 107 -4.39 -11.40 -17.11
N GLU A 108 -3.83 -11.51 -18.31
CA GLU A 108 -4.18 -12.58 -19.26
C GLU A 108 -3.67 -13.95 -18.80
N VAL A 109 -2.45 -14.04 -18.25
CA VAL A 109 -1.94 -15.28 -17.63
C VAL A 109 -2.90 -15.75 -16.52
N ARG A 110 -3.30 -14.83 -15.65
CA ARG A 110 -4.24 -15.10 -14.56
C ARG A 110 -5.59 -15.58 -15.08
N ARG A 111 -6.13 -14.93 -16.11
CA ARG A 111 -7.39 -15.28 -16.74
C ARG A 111 -7.37 -16.73 -17.28
N LEU A 112 -6.32 -17.09 -18.01
CA LEU A 112 -6.15 -18.44 -18.53
C LEU A 112 -6.00 -19.48 -17.41
N ALA A 113 -5.21 -19.20 -16.40
CA ALA A 113 -5.03 -20.09 -15.26
C ALA A 113 -6.34 -20.28 -14.46
N ALA A 114 -7.20 -19.25 -14.40
CA ALA A 114 -8.49 -19.32 -13.71
C ALA A 114 -9.45 -20.35 -14.31
N GLU A 115 -9.30 -20.69 -15.60
CA GLU A 115 -10.10 -21.74 -16.27
C GLU A 115 -9.85 -23.14 -15.70
N THR A 116 -8.70 -23.35 -15.05
CA THR A 116 -8.29 -24.63 -14.45
C THR A 116 -8.59 -24.72 -12.94
N LEU A 117 -9.12 -23.66 -12.32
CA LEU A 117 -9.38 -23.63 -10.88
C LEU A 117 -10.55 -24.54 -10.48
N ASN A 118 -10.34 -25.25 -9.39
CA ASN A 118 -11.44 -25.96 -8.72
C ASN A 118 -12.08 -25.03 -7.67
N TRP A 119 -13.15 -24.36 -8.08
CA TRP A 119 -13.88 -23.39 -7.28
C TRP A 119 -14.45 -23.96 -5.97
N GLU A 120 -14.98 -25.18 -6.01
CA GLU A 120 -15.52 -25.85 -4.83
C GLU A 120 -14.43 -26.11 -3.77
N LYS A 121 -13.24 -26.54 -4.21
CA LYS A 121 -12.12 -26.73 -3.30
C LYS A 121 -11.66 -25.43 -2.65
N ILE A 122 -11.65 -24.33 -3.41
CA ILE A 122 -11.27 -23.00 -2.86
C ILE A 122 -12.31 -22.58 -1.82
N GLU A 123 -13.59 -22.68 -2.13
CA GLU A 123 -14.67 -22.34 -1.21
C GLU A 123 -14.62 -23.16 0.08
N HIS A 124 -14.51 -24.48 -0.03
CA HIS A 124 -14.36 -25.34 1.14
C HIS A 124 -13.09 -25.02 1.97
N TYR A 125 -12.00 -24.63 1.29
CA TYR A 125 -10.79 -24.25 1.98
C TYR A 125 -10.99 -22.97 2.78
N VAL A 126 -11.59 -21.93 2.17
CA VAL A 126 -11.90 -20.66 2.84
C VAL A 126 -12.78 -20.88 4.06
N GLN A 127 -13.89 -21.64 3.89
CA GLN A 127 -14.83 -21.91 4.98
C GLN A 127 -14.16 -22.65 6.16
N ARG A 128 -13.38 -23.68 5.88
CA ARG A 128 -12.65 -24.43 6.93
C ARG A 128 -11.62 -23.56 7.62
N LEU A 129 -10.89 -22.74 6.86
CA LEU A 129 -9.89 -21.84 7.40
C LEU A 129 -10.54 -20.78 8.27
N ALA A 130 -11.61 -20.15 7.80
CA ALA A 130 -12.35 -19.14 8.55
C ALA A 130 -12.99 -19.74 9.82
N ALA A 131 -13.56 -20.94 9.75
CA ALA A 131 -14.12 -21.61 10.92
C ALA A 131 -13.07 -21.94 11.99
N ARG A 132 -11.85 -22.27 11.57
CA ARG A 132 -10.76 -22.63 12.48
C ARG A 132 -10.07 -21.41 13.08
N GLU A 133 -9.79 -20.39 12.27
CA GLU A 133 -8.89 -19.28 12.61
C GLU A 133 -9.63 -17.99 12.99
N LEU A 134 -10.89 -17.85 12.58
CA LEU A 134 -11.66 -16.62 12.69
C LEU A 134 -13.00 -16.88 13.41
N PRO A 135 -13.00 -17.16 14.72
CA PRO A 135 -14.24 -17.26 15.49
C PRO A 135 -15.03 -15.93 15.40
N ASP A 136 -16.36 -16.04 15.37
CA ASP A 136 -17.25 -14.87 15.31
C ASP A 136 -17.07 -13.99 16.56
N ARG A 137 -16.90 -12.70 16.35
CA ARG A 137 -16.66 -11.72 17.42
C ARG A 137 -17.91 -10.95 17.83
N GLY A 138 -19.02 -11.14 17.15
CA GLY A 138 -20.30 -10.49 17.48
C GLY A 138 -20.28 -8.97 17.33
N LYS A 139 -19.37 -8.41 16.54
CA LYS A 139 -19.26 -6.98 16.24
C LYS A 139 -19.07 -6.76 14.74
N PRO A 140 -19.37 -5.57 14.22
CA PRO A 140 -19.06 -5.26 12.82
C PRO A 140 -17.56 -5.27 12.57
N GLY A 141 -17.15 -5.89 11.46
CA GLY A 141 -15.78 -5.82 10.96
C GLY A 141 -15.56 -4.57 10.13
N SER A 142 -14.33 -4.37 9.70
CA SER A 142 -13.95 -3.23 8.85
C SER A 142 -12.78 -3.58 7.95
N GLU A 143 -12.59 -2.80 6.89
CA GLU A 143 -11.51 -2.97 5.93
C GLU A 143 -10.72 -1.68 5.78
N ALA A 144 -9.39 -1.79 5.72
CA ALA A 144 -8.50 -0.74 5.29
C ALA A 144 -7.72 -1.21 4.06
N LEU A 145 -7.55 -0.33 3.07
CA LEU A 145 -6.71 -0.59 1.90
C LEU A 145 -5.33 -0.02 2.14
N ARG A 146 -4.29 -0.85 1.94
CA ARG A 146 -2.88 -0.44 2.03
C ARG A 146 -2.06 -1.15 0.97
N LEU A 147 -1.06 -0.46 0.41
CA LEU A 147 -0.05 -1.10 -0.43
C LEU A 147 1.05 -1.67 0.47
N LEU A 148 1.22 -2.98 0.44
CA LEU A 148 2.27 -3.68 1.19
C LEU A 148 3.51 -3.92 0.34
N SER A 149 3.37 -3.82 -0.97
CA SER A 149 4.43 -3.97 -1.96
C SER A 149 4.42 -2.81 -2.95
N ALA A 150 5.57 -2.57 -3.57
CA ALA A 150 5.73 -1.56 -4.60
C ALA A 150 6.65 -2.08 -5.71
N VAL A 151 6.43 -1.62 -6.93
CA VAL A 151 7.38 -1.80 -8.05
C VAL A 151 8.31 -0.60 -8.08
N THR A 152 9.59 -0.86 -7.91
CA THR A 152 10.64 0.18 -7.85
C THR A 152 11.72 -0.09 -8.91
N ASP A 153 12.71 0.80 -9.01
CA ASP A 153 13.92 0.61 -9.83
C ASP A 153 14.74 -0.62 -9.43
N ARG A 154 14.54 -1.15 -8.23
CA ARG A 154 15.19 -2.36 -7.70
C ARG A 154 14.32 -3.62 -7.82
N GLY A 155 13.20 -3.53 -8.52
CA GLY A 155 12.21 -4.59 -8.63
C GLY A 155 11.06 -4.44 -7.66
N VAL A 156 10.38 -5.56 -7.37
CA VAL A 156 9.28 -5.58 -6.40
C VAL A 156 9.83 -5.60 -4.97
N ILE A 157 9.40 -4.65 -4.17
CA ILE A 157 9.73 -4.57 -2.74
C ILE A 157 8.48 -4.95 -1.95
N LEU A 158 8.64 -5.82 -0.95
CA LEU A 158 7.61 -6.17 0.02
C LEU A 158 8.05 -5.71 1.42
N PHE A 159 7.18 -4.99 2.13
CA PHE A 159 7.44 -4.51 3.49
C PHE A 159 7.22 -5.61 4.53
N HIS A 160 8.18 -6.54 4.63
CA HIS A 160 8.13 -7.69 5.55
C HIS A 160 8.03 -7.28 7.03
N GLU A 161 8.65 -6.17 7.42
CA GLU A 161 8.60 -5.67 8.80
C GLU A 161 7.18 -5.30 9.23
N THR A 162 6.36 -4.78 8.30
CA THR A 162 4.95 -4.51 8.57
C THR A 162 4.19 -5.79 8.89
N ILE A 163 4.44 -6.87 8.12
CA ILE A 163 3.80 -8.16 8.34
C ILE A 163 4.15 -8.70 9.71
N SER A 164 5.45 -8.76 10.05
CA SER A 164 5.92 -9.29 11.34
C SER A 164 5.52 -8.42 12.54
N THR A 165 5.28 -7.13 12.33
CA THR A 165 4.80 -6.22 13.38
C THR A 165 3.32 -6.43 13.67
N LEU A 166 2.52 -6.71 12.64
CA LEU A 166 1.07 -6.79 12.76
C LEU A 166 0.53 -8.21 12.95
N CYS A 167 1.27 -9.23 12.52
CA CYS A 167 0.81 -10.60 12.49
C CYS A 167 1.88 -11.55 13.00
N GLU A 168 1.47 -12.52 13.84
CA GLU A 168 2.35 -13.54 14.44
C GLU A 168 2.59 -14.72 13.50
N ARG A 169 1.61 -15.01 12.62
CA ARG A 169 1.65 -16.16 11.71
C ARG A 169 1.41 -15.71 10.27
N VAL A 170 2.23 -16.22 9.37
CA VAL A 170 2.15 -15.94 7.94
C VAL A 170 1.81 -17.23 7.20
N ILE A 171 0.77 -17.19 6.39
CA ILE A 171 0.40 -18.26 5.46
C ILE A 171 0.83 -17.79 4.06
N CYS A 172 1.84 -18.46 3.52
CA CYS A 172 2.32 -18.20 2.18
C CYS A 172 1.48 -18.97 1.16
N LEU A 173 0.97 -18.28 0.15
CA LEU A 173 0.21 -18.83 -0.95
C LEU A 173 1.11 -18.94 -2.17
N GLU A 174 1.53 -20.15 -2.51
CA GLU A 174 2.27 -20.41 -3.74
C GLU A 174 1.28 -20.43 -4.91
N ASP A 175 1.23 -19.34 -5.65
CA ASP A 175 0.35 -19.16 -6.81
C ASP A 175 1.05 -18.37 -7.92
N PRO A 176 1.90 -19.03 -8.70
CA PRO A 176 2.73 -18.38 -9.72
C PRO A 176 1.94 -17.58 -10.77
N CYS A 177 0.69 -17.98 -11.02
CA CYS A 177 -0.20 -17.29 -11.97
C CYS A 177 -1.11 -16.25 -11.29
N GLY A 178 -1.16 -16.20 -9.96
CA GLY A 178 -2.02 -15.32 -9.21
C GLY A 178 -3.51 -15.56 -9.36
N ALA A 179 -3.93 -16.73 -9.89
CA ALA A 179 -5.32 -17.02 -10.19
C ALA A 179 -6.09 -17.51 -8.97
N ALA A 180 -5.52 -18.43 -8.19
CA ALA A 180 -6.15 -18.95 -6.99
C ALA A 180 -6.24 -17.89 -5.88
N ALA A 181 -5.18 -17.13 -5.67
CA ALA A 181 -5.15 -16.03 -4.69
C ALA A 181 -6.16 -14.93 -5.02
N ALA A 182 -6.33 -14.59 -6.30
CA ALA A 182 -7.31 -13.60 -6.75
C ALA A 182 -8.76 -13.99 -6.39
N VAL A 183 -9.03 -15.26 -6.17
CA VAL A 183 -10.34 -15.76 -5.75
C VAL A 183 -10.40 -15.97 -4.23
N LEU A 184 -9.35 -16.56 -3.67
CA LEU A 184 -9.29 -16.95 -2.27
C LEU A 184 -9.25 -15.74 -1.33
N LEU A 185 -8.37 -14.76 -1.61
CA LEU A 185 -8.16 -13.63 -0.71
C LEU A 185 -9.40 -12.75 -0.54
N PRO A 186 -10.16 -12.36 -1.61
CA PRO A 186 -11.40 -11.61 -1.42
C PRO A 186 -12.44 -12.36 -0.59
N ARG A 187 -12.62 -13.69 -0.81
CA ARG A 187 -13.55 -14.48 -0.02
C ARG A 187 -13.16 -14.55 1.45
N LEU A 188 -11.87 -14.73 1.71
CA LEU A 188 -11.36 -14.78 3.06
C LEU A 188 -11.48 -13.42 3.77
N ARG A 189 -11.27 -12.33 3.04
CA ARG A 189 -11.54 -10.96 3.52
C ARG A 189 -13.01 -10.82 3.93
N ASP A 190 -13.93 -11.22 3.05
CA ASP A 190 -15.37 -11.10 3.29
C ASP A 190 -15.81 -11.91 4.51
N GLU A 191 -15.31 -13.15 4.65
CA GLU A 191 -15.52 -13.97 5.84
C GLU A 191 -14.95 -13.32 7.11
N ALA A 192 -13.75 -12.75 7.06
CA ALA A 192 -13.14 -12.09 8.21
C ALA A 192 -13.94 -10.85 8.63
N VAL A 193 -14.35 -10.01 7.68
CA VAL A 193 -15.18 -8.84 7.93
C VAL A 193 -16.55 -9.24 8.49
N ALA A 194 -17.20 -10.25 7.90
CA ALA A 194 -18.49 -10.75 8.38
C ALA A 194 -18.42 -11.26 9.83
N ARG A 195 -17.28 -11.81 10.24
CA ARG A 195 -17.01 -12.31 11.60
C ARG A 195 -16.47 -11.23 12.57
N GLY A 196 -16.47 -9.96 12.15
CA GLY A 196 -16.15 -8.82 13.02
C GLY A 196 -14.68 -8.49 13.15
N TYR A 197 -13.83 -8.90 12.21
CA TYR A 197 -12.41 -8.53 12.19
C TYR A 197 -12.16 -7.25 11.41
N HIS A 198 -11.17 -6.49 11.86
CA HIS A 198 -10.55 -5.47 11.04
C HIS A 198 -9.51 -6.13 10.13
N VAL A 199 -9.62 -5.92 8.83
CA VAL A 199 -8.70 -6.46 7.83
C VAL A 199 -7.95 -5.35 7.11
N ILE A 200 -6.72 -5.65 6.69
CA ILE A 200 -5.93 -4.81 5.82
C ILE A 200 -5.77 -5.55 4.49
N SER A 201 -6.46 -5.06 3.49
CA SER A 201 -6.41 -5.58 2.13
C SER A 201 -5.30 -4.89 1.35
N CYS A 202 -4.41 -5.70 0.77
CA CYS A 202 -3.23 -5.19 0.07
C CYS A 202 -3.33 -5.54 -1.43
N PRO A 203 -3.74 -4.56 -2.26
CA PRO A 203 -3.84 -4.74 -3.71
C PRO A 203 -2.47 -4.96 -4.36
N CYS A 204 -2.49 -5.64 -5.50
CA CYS A 204 -1.33 -5.78 -6.37
C CYS A 204 -0.96 -4.42 -6.98
N PRO A 205 0.29 -3.98 -6.92
CA PRO A 205 0.69 -2.69 -7.47
C PRO A 205 0.60 -2.62 -9.01
N LEU A 206 0.60 -3.77 -9.69
CA LEU A 206 0.44 -3.84 -11.15
C LEU A 206 -1.00 -4.09 -11.61
N SER A 207 -1.88 -4.53 -10.72
CA SER A 207 -3.25 -4.97 -11.02
C SER A 207 -4.12 -4.70 -9.79
N PRO A 208 -4.46 -3.41 -9.52
CA PRO A 208 -5.08 -2.99 -8.26
C PRO A 208 -6.44 -3.65 -7.95
N GLU A 209 -7.08 -4.22 -8.94
CA GLU A 209 -8.32 -5.01 -8.78
C GLU A 209 -8.09 -6.38 -8.12
N LYS A 210 -6.83 -6.84 -8.06
CA LYS A 210 -6.43 -8.10 -7.42
C LYS A 210 -5.82 -7.83 -6.05
N LEU A 211 -6.18 -8.61 -5.05
CA LEU A 211 -5.46 -8.65 -3.79
C LEU A 211 -4.21 -9.55 -3.90
N ASP A 212 -3.07 -9.03 -3.49
CA ASP A 212 -1.84 -9.80 -3.34
C ASP A 212 -1.67 -10.31 -1.92
N HIS A 213 -2.09 -9.53 -0.93
CA HIS A 213 -1.94 -9.93 0.47
C HIS A 213 -3.17 -9.50 1.27
N LEU A 214 -3.40 -10.21 2.38
CA LEU A 214 -4.45 -9.91 3.34
C LEU A 214 -3.89 -10.07 4.75
N LEU A 215 -3.98 -9.02 5.56
CA LEU A 215 -3.58 -9.07 6.97
C LEU A 215 -4.82 -8.96 7.85
N ILE A 216 -4.87 -9.79 8.88
CA ILE A 216 -5.92 -9.81 9.90
C ILE A 216 -5.23 -9.67 11.27
N PRO A 217 -4.81 -8.45 11.66
CA PRO A 217 -4.00 -8.23 12.86
C PRO A 217 -4.65 -8.76 14.14
N GLU A 218 -5.97 -8.59 14.26
CA GLU A 218 -6.71 -9.07 15.44
C GLU A 218 -6.77 -10.60 15.57
N ALA A 219 -6.46 -11.35 14.51
CA ALA A 219 -6.28 -12.80 14.51
C ALA A 219 -4.79 -13.21 14.51
N GLY A 220 -3.89 -12.24 14.44
CA GLY A 220 -2.45 -12.49 14.30
C GLY A 220 -2.07 -13.18 12.98
N LEU A 221 -2.88 -13.06 11.93
CA LEU A 221 -2.74 -13.79 10.66
C LEU A 221 -2.42 -12.87 9.50
N ALA A 222 -1.47 -13.29 8.66
CA ALA A 222 -1.22 -12.71 7.34
C ALA A 222 -1.27 -13.78 6.26
N PHE A 223 -1.88 -13.46 5.14
CA PHE A 223 -1.87 -14.24 3.91
C PHE A 223 -1.05 -13.48 2.86
N VAL A 224 0.01 -14.08 2.37
CA VAL A 224 0.97 -13.45 1.47
C VAL A 224 1.15 -14.33 0.25
N THR A 225 1.03 -13.76 -0.95
CA THR A 225 1.37 -14.48 -2.19
C THR A 225 2.87 -14.38 -2.47
N SER A 226 3.42 -15.44 -3.01
CA SER A 226 4.82 -15.52 -3.50
C SER A 226 4.87 -15.34 -5.01
#